data_ce4d2e2ebf7df2d541312cc177ff81ed
#
_entry.id   ce4d2e2ebf7df2d541312cc177ff81ed
#
_cell.length_a   1.000
_cell.length_b   1.000
_cell.length_c   1.000
_cell.angle_alpha   90.00
_cell.angle_beta   90.00
_cell.angle_gamma   90.00
#
_symmetry.space_group_name_H-M   'P 1'
#
loop_
_entity.id
_entity.type
_entity.pdbx_description
1 polymer ?
#
loop_
_entity_poly.entity_id
_entity_poly.type
_entity_poly.pdbx_seq_one_letter_code
_entity_poly.pdbx_strand_id
1 'polypeptide(L)'
;MKKRLAALFCATLAASMILVGCQASKGLETDNLKITQYKGVEVSAADKPEKVTDDDVEQYIQSQLTSSATTTEVTDRAAQKGDTVDIAFVGTIDGEAFDGGSSDSYSLELGSGTMIDGFEDSIIGHNVGETFVWDGKFPDDYQSTDLAGKEA
;
A
#
# COMPACT_ATOMS: atom_id res chain seq x y z
N MET A 1 5.69 20.19 -71.31
CA MET A 1 5.46 18.74 -71.25
C MET A 1 6.40 18.00 -70.34
N LYS A 2 7.65 18.45 -70.11
CA LYS A 2 8.65 17.74 -69.24
C LYS A 2 8.32 17.72 -67.73
N LYS A 3 7.60 18.73 -67.23
CA LYS A 3 7.23 18.80 -65.76
C LYS A 3 6.06 17.87 -65.35
N ARG A 4 5.22 17.48 -66.29
CA ARG A 4 4.08 16.57 -65.99
C ARG A 4 4.50 15.11 -66.03
N LEU A 5 5.56 14.77 -66.75
CA LEU A 5 6.12 13.41 -66.77
C LEU A 5 6.83 13.05 -65.46
N ALA A 6 7.51 14.02 -64.85
CA ALA A 6 8.20 13.81 -63.57
C ALA A 6 7.23 13.58 -62.42
N ALA A 7 6.08 14.26 -62.43
CA ALA A 7 5.05 14.08 -61.40
C ALA A 7 4.37 12.69 -61.48
N LEU A 8 4.19 12.16 -62.66
CA LEU A 8 3.65 10.80 -62.82
C LEU A 8 4.63 9.71 -62.39
N PHE A 9 5.92 9.93 -62.58
CA PHE A 9 6.94 8.95 -62.16
C PHE A 9 7.11 8.88 -60.62
N CYS A 10 7.00 10.03 -59.95
CA CYS A 10 7.01 10.07 -58.47
C CYS A 10 5.78 9.41 -57.85
N ALA A 11 4.62 9.58 -58.45
CA ALA A 11 3.37 9.00 -57.99
C ALA A 11 3.36 7.46 -58.11
N THR A 12 3.97 6.92 -59.15
CA THR A 12 4.08 5.46 -59.32
C THR A 12 5.12 4.85 -58.38
N LEU A 13 6.20 5.57 -58.07
CA LEU A 13 7.19 5.08 -57.08
C LEU A 13 6.65 5.07 -55.67
N ALA A 14 5.86 6.09 -55.31
CA ALA A 14 5.22 6.14 -53.99
C ALA A 14 4.15 5.04 -53.81
N ALA A 15 3.39 4.74 -54.88
CA ALA A 15 2.41 3.66 -54.84
C ALA A 15 3.05 2.26 -54.75
N SER A 16 4.25 2.07 -55.35
CA SER A 16 4.94 0.79 -55.25
C SER A 16 5.58 0.53 -53.88
N MET A 17 5.96 1.58 -53.14
CA MET A 17 6.47 1.43 -51.77
C MET A 17 5.38 1.08 -50.75
N ILE A 18 4.12 1.46 -50.97
CA ILE A 18 3.01 1.13 -50.09
C ILE A 18 2.59 -0.34 -50.26
N LEU A 19 2.82 -0.95 -51.42
CA LEU A 19 2.47 -2.34 -51.68
C LEU A 19 3.53 -3.37 -51.21
N VAL A 20 4.75 -2.94 -50.93
CA VAL A 20 5.81 -3.83 -50.39
C VAL A 20 5.69 -4.00 -48.87
N GLY A 21 5.00 -3.12 -48.20
CA GLY A 21 4.75 -3.21 -46.74
C GLY A 21 3.75 -4.29 -46.29
N CYS A 22 3.04 -4.94 -47.20
CA CYS A 22 2.04 -5.97 -46.89
C CYS A 22 2.44 -7.41 -47.22
N GLN A 23 3.69 -7.65 -47.61
CA GLN A 23 4.18 -9.01 -47.82
C GLN A 23 5.25 -9.36 -46.79
N ALA A 24 4.84 -9.92 -45.70
CA ALA A 24 5.59 -10.99 -45.09
C ALA A 24 5.02 -11.41 -43.75
N SER A 25 4.12 -12.30 -43.77
CA SER A 25 3.95 -13.23 -42.69
C SER A 25 4.85 -14.45 -42.91
N LYS A 26 6.13 -14.23 -43.19
CA LYS A 26 7.09 -15.32 -43.10
C LYS A 26 7.55 -15.42 -41.67
N GLY A 27 7.25 -16.55 -41.04
CA GLY A 27 7.75 -16.83 -39.73
C GLY A 27 9.26 -16.63 -39.60
N LEU A 28 9.75 -16.33 -38.45
CA LEU A 28 11.15 -16.28 -38.11
C LEU A 28 11.63 -17.70 -37.80
N GLU A 29 12.61 -18.19 -38.53
CA GLU A 29 13.22 -19.49 -38.28
C GLU A 29 14.72 -19.29 -38.05
N THR A 30 15.19 -19.72 -36.89
CA THR A 30 16.59 -19.81 -36.51
C THR A 30 16.90 -21.23 -36.08
N ASP A 31 18.16 -21.59 -35.90
CA ASP A 31 18.58 -22.95 -35.54
C ASP A 31 17.88 -23.50 -34.26
N ASN A 32 17.44 -22.62 -33.37
CA ASN A 32 16.81 -22.98 -32.09
C ASN A 32 15.40 -22.45 -31.92
N LEU A 33 14.84 -21.66 -32.86
CA LEU A 33 13.53 -21.05 -32.76
C LEU A 33 12.82 -20.98 -34.09
N LYS A 34 11.65 -21.58 -34.19
CA LYS A 34 10.76 -21.50 -35.33
C LYS A 34 9.45 -20.84 -34.97
N ILE A 35 9.24 -19.60 -35.41
CA ILE A 35 7.98 -18.88 -35.28
C ILE A 35 7.26 -19.01 -36.62
N THR A 36 6.26 -19.85 -36.68
CA THR A 36 5.51 -20.12 -37.93
C THR A 36 4.41 -19.09 -38.18
N GLN A 37 3.94 -18.42 -37.15
CA GLN A 37 2.89 -17.42 -37.24
C GLN A 37 3.01 -16.41 -36.11
N TYR A 38 3.16 -15.13 -36.44
CA TYR A 38 3.10 -14.02 -35.51
C TYR A 38 2.04 -12.98 -35.90
N LYS A 39 1.17 -13.35 -36.86
CA LYS A 39 0.01 -12.54 -37.25
C LYS A 39 -1.25 -13.17 -36.65
N GLY A 40 -1.95 -12.42 -35.85
CA GLY A 40 -3.14 -12.91 -35.14
C GLY A 40 -2.90 -13.31 -33.70
N VAL A 41 -1.77 -12.94 -33.10
CA VAL A 41 -1.65 -12.91 -31.66
C VAL A 41 -2.52 -11.76 -31.18
N GLU A 42 -3.68 -12.08 -30.65
CA GLU A 42 -4.49 -11.09 -29.94
C GLU A 42 -3.78 -10.72 -28.65
N VAL A 43 -3.11 -9.58 -28.67
CA VAL A 43 -2.64 -8.95 -27.44
C VAL A 43 -3.84 -8.18 -26.91
N SER A 44 -4.45 -8.66 -25.84
CA SER A 44 -5.37 -7.83 -25.08
C SER A 44 -4.63 -6.52 -24.79
N ALA A 45 -5.22 -5.41 -25.19
CA ALA A 45 -4.70 -4.11 -24.81
C ALA A 45 -4.55 -4.13 -23.29
N ALA A 46 -3.34 -3.89 -22.80
CA ALA A 46 -3.14 -3.66 -21.39
C ALA A 46 -4.13 -2.56 -20.98
N ASP A 47 -4.86 -2.80 -19.91
CA ASP A 47 -5.76 -1.79 -19.37
C ASP A 47 -4.99 -0.47 -19.29
N LYS A 48 -5.62 0.60 -19.76
CA LYS A 48 -4.98 1.91 -19.64
C LYS A 48 -4.67 2.12 -18.17
N PRO A 49 -3.43 2.48 -17.83
CA PRO A 49 -3.12 2.79 -16.44
C PRO A 49 -4.12 3.82 -15.95
N GLU A 50 -4.69 3.57 -14.78
CA GLU A 50 -5.58 4.52 -14.13
C GLU A 50 -4.83 5.85 -13.95
N LYS A 51 -5.56 6.94 -14.06
CA LYS A 51 -4.96 8.24 -13.81
C LYS A 51 -4.60 8.34 -12.35
N VAL A 52 -3.36 8.68 -12.07
CA VAL A 52 -2.93 9.04 -10.72
C VAL A 52 -3.80 10.21 -10.24
N THR A 53 -4.43 10.05 -9.09
CA THR A 53 -5.24 11.05 -8.43
C THR A 53 -4.41 11.86 -7.43
N ASP A 54 -4.95 12.98 -6.97
CA ASP A 54 -4.30 13.76 -5.91
C ASP A 54 -4.21 12.94 -4.61
N ASP A 55 -5.21 12.10 -4.34
CA ASP A 55 -5.21 11.18 -3.20
C ASP A 55 -4.09 10.13 -3.29
N ASP A 56 -3.82 9.58 -4.48
CA ASP A 56 -2.70 8.63 -4.68
C ASP A 56 -1.36 9.30 -4.40
N VAL A 57 -1.21 10.55 -4.82
CA VAL A 57 0.00 11.35 -4.56
C VAL A 57 0.16 11.61 -3.07
N GLU A 58 -0.91 12.00 -2.38
CA GLU A 58 -0.90 12.24 -0.93
C GLU A 58 -0.52 10.96 -0.16
N GLN A 59 -1.14 9.82 -0.49
CA GLN A 59 -0.79 8.53 0.11
C GLN A 59 0.68 8.15 -0.12
N TYR A 60 1.19 8.39 -1.33
CA TYR A 60 2.59 8.13 -1.62
C TYR A 60 3.52 9.04 -0.80
N ILE A 61 3.20 10.33 -0.68
CA ILE A 61 3.96 11.27 0.14
C ILE A 61 3.96 10.81 1.60
N GLN A 62 2.79 10.45 2.15
CA GLN A 62 2.68 9.97 3.53
C GLN A 62 3.50 8.69 3.75
N SER A 63 3.46 7.75 2.81
CA SER A 63 4.27 6.54 2.90
C SER A 63 5.78 6.83 2.89
N GLN A 64 6.22 7.80 2.09
CA GLN A 64 7.63 8.23 2.04
C GLN A 64 8.04 8.96 3.32
N LEU A 65 7.18 9.81 3.86
CA LEU A 65 7.43 10.49 5.13
C LEU A 65 7.57 9.49 6.28
N THR A 66 6.66 8.52 6.36
CA THR A 66 6.71 7.47 7.38
C THR A 66 7.96 6.60 7.25
N SER A 67 8.35 6.21 6.03
CA SER A 67 9.55 5.40 5.80
C SER A 67 10.86 6.13 6.06
N SER A 68 10.84 7.46 5.99
CA SER A 68 11.99 8.33 6.22
C SER A 68 11.99 8.98 7.60
N ALA A 69 10.96 8.71 8.40
CA ALA A 69 10.83 9.27 9.74
C ALA A 69 11.98 8.79 10.64
N THR A 70 12.57 9.72 11.36
CA THR A 70 13.59 9.43 12.38
C THR A 70 12.91 9.48 13.74
N THR A 71 12.98 8.38 14.48
CA THR A 71 12.46 8.33 15.85
C THR A 71 13.43 9.06 16.78
N THR A 72 12.92 10.00 17.57
CA THR A 72 13.65 10.67 18.64
C THR A 72 13.02 10.27 19.97
N GLU A 73 13.84 9.75 20.88
CA GLU A 73 13.38 9.43 22.23
C GLU A 73 13.07 10.72 22.99
N VAL A 74 11.89 10.79 23.59
CA VAL A 74 11.41 11.94 24.38
C VAL A 74 11.08 11.44 25.78
N THR A 75 11.85 11.90 26.76
CA THR A 75 11.70 11.49 28.17
C THR A 75 11.44 12.65 29.12
N ASP A 76 11.42 13.88 28.59
CA ASP A 76 11.33 15.13 29.35
C ASP A 76 9.92 15.70 29.45
N ARG A 77 8.94 15.02 28.89
CA ARG A 77 7.52 15.39 28.93
C ARG A 77 6.61 14.17 29.02
N ALA A 78 5.40 14.39 29.43
CA ALA A 78 4.34 13.40 29.39
C ALA A 78 3.98 12.98 27.95
N ALA A 79 3.49 11.75 27.80
CA ALA A 79 3.03 11.19 26.56
C ALA A 79 1.87 12.00 25.95
N GLN A 80 1.87 12.16 24.65
CA GLN A 80 0.88 12.92 23.88
C GLN A 80 0.33 12.08 22.73
N LYS A 81 -0.83 12.48 22.23
CA LYS A 81 -1.41 11.86 21.04
C LYS A 81 -0.45 11.99 19.84
N GLY A 82 -0.23 10.87 19.16
CA GLY A 82 0.72 10.77 18.04
C GLY A 82 2.12 10.33 18.47
N ASP A 83 2.40 10.21 19.77
CA ASP A 83 3.65 9.60 20.22
C ASP A 83 3.57 8.07 20.10
N THR A 84 4.70 7.45 19.79
CA THR A 84 4.87 6.00 19.90
C THR A 84 5.49 5.68 21.25
N VAL A 85 4.79 4.93 22.07
CA VAL A 85 5.22 4.54 23.42
C VAL A 85 5.51 3.03 23.46
N ASP A 86 6.46 2.63 24.28
CA ASP A 86 6.69 1.22 24.64
C ASP A 86 6.08 0.99 26.01
N ILE A 87 5.08 0.12 26.08
CA ILE A 87 4.34 -0.16 27.30
C ILE A 87 4.46 -1.61 27.71
N ALA A 88 4.51 -1.84 29.03
CA ALA A 88 4.26 -3.14 29.62
C ALA A 88 2.89 -3.09 30.32
N PHE A 89 2.04 -4.09 30.10
CA PHE A 89 0.72 -4.14 30.71
C PHE A 89 0.31 -5.56 31.07
N VAL A 90 -0.59 -5.66 32.03
CA VAL A 90 -1.26 -6.90 32.43
C VAL A 90 -2.74 -6.60 32.59
N GLY A 91 -3.54 -7.19 31.70
CA GLY A 91 -5.00 -7.12 31.75
C GLY A 91 -5.57 -8.26 32.60
N THR A 92 -6.57 -7.95 33.39
CA THR A 92 -7.28 -8.92 34.22
C THR A 92 -8.78 -8.75 34.07
N ILE A 93 -9.51 -9.86 34.15
CA ILE A 93 -10.98 -9.88 34.24
C ILE A 93 -11.34 -10.61 35.52
N ASP A 94 -12.17 -10.00 36.35
CA ASP A 94 -12.51 -10.54 37.70
C ASP A 94 -11.27 -10.86 38.55
N GLY A 95 -10.16 -10.16 38.32
CA GLY A 95 -8.89 -10.34 39.03
C GLY A 95 -8.01 -11.46 38.48
N GLU A 96 -8.41 -12.14 37.42
CA GLU A 96 -7.62 -13.18 36.77
C GLU A 96 -7.07 -12.68 35.43
N ALA A 97 -5.79 -12.91 35.17
CA ALA A 97 -5.16 -12.59 33.89
C ALA A 97 -5.74 -13.47 32.79
N PHE A 98 -6.00 -12.89 31.62
CA PHE A 98 -6.52 -13.60 30.46
C PHE A 98 -5.49 -13.71 29.34
N ASP A 99 -5.68 -14.70 28.49
CA ASP A 99 -4.75 -14.99 27.38
C ASP A 99 -4.74 -13.83 26.35
N GLY A 100 -3.56 -13.35 26.01
CA GLY A 100 -3.36 -12.20 25.14
C GLY A 100 -3.57 -10.83 25.82
N GLY A 101 -3.90 -10.79 27.11
CA GLY A 101 -4.10 -9.57 27.88
C GLY A 101 -2.84 -8.96 28.49
N SER A 102 -1.63 -9.50 28.23
CA SER A 102 -0.40 -8.99 28.83
C SER A 102 0.75 -8.95 27.85
N SER A 103 1.64 -7.98 28.04
CA SER A 103 2.89 -7.84 27.30
C SER A 103 3.94 -7.16 28.17
N ASP A 104 5.18 -7.62 28.08
CA ASP A 104 6.32 -6.98 28.75
C ASP A 104 6.89 -5.78 27.95
N SER A 105 6.60 -5.73 26.65
CA SER A 105 7.00 -4.64 25.75
C SER A 105 6.05 -4.65 24.55
N TYR A 106 5.33 -3.58 24.37
CA TYR A 106 4.41 -3.38 23.25
C TYR A 106 4.54 -1.95 22.74
N SER A 107 4.93 -1.81 21.48
CA SER A 107 5.03 -0.51 20.82
C SER A 107 3.66 -0.07 20.34
N LEU A 108 3.18 1.07 20.84
CA LEU A 108 1.85 1.60 20.61
C LEU A 108 1.91 3.06 20.17
N GLU A 109 1.31 3.37 19.04
CA GLU A 109 1.08 4.76 18.63
C GLU A 109 -0.22 5.28 19.25
N LEU A 110 -0.11 6.32 20.08
CA LEU A 110 -1.27 6.89 20.80
C LEU A 110 -2.19 7.65 19.85
N GLY A 111 -3.42 7.21 19.76
CA GLY A 111 -4.45 7.73 18.86
C GLY A 111 -4.58 6.96 17.56
N SER A 112 -3.91 5.80 17.43
CA SER A 112 -4.04 4.91 16.28
C SER A 112 -5.38 4.16 16.23
N GLY A 113 -6.04 3.96 17.39
CA GLY A 113 -7.27 3.18 17.51
C GLY A 113 -7.05 1.67 17.36
N THR A 114 -5.85 1.18 17.64
CA THR A 114 -5.52 -0.25 17.59
C THR A 114 -5.92 -1.00 18.86
N MET A 115 -6.05 -0.28 19.97
CA MET A 115 -6.46 -0.83 21.25
C MET A 115 -7.97 -0.57 21.50
N ILE A 116 -8.51 -1.20 22.54
CA ILE A 116 -9.91 -0.96 22.95
C ILE A 116 -10.11 0.50 23.37
N ASP A 117 -11.34 0.98 23.22
CA ASP A 117 -11.70 2.37 23.45
C ASP A 117 -11.26 2.86 24.83
N GLY A 118 -10.60 4.02 24.85
CA GLY A 118 -10.11 4.66 26.06
C GLY A 118 -8.74 4.18 26.56
N PHE A 119 -8.23 3.03 26.09
CA PHE A 119 -6.93 2.52 26.54
C PHE A 119 -5.78 3.47 26.12
N GLU A 120 -5.75 3.87 24.87
CA GLU A 120 -4.71 4.78 24.35
C GLU A 120 -4.83 6.17 25.01
N ASP A 121 -6.04 6.64 25.21
CA ASP A 121 -6.30 7.92 25.89
C ASP A 121 -5.88 7.91 27.36
N SER A 122 -5.93 6.76 28.03
CA SER A 122 -5.52 6.63 29.43
C SER A 122 -4.00 6.82 29.62
N ILE A 123 -3.21 6.55 28.60
CA ILE A 123 -1.75 6.71 28.63
C ILE A 123 -1.34 8.16 28.42
N ILE A 124 -2.16 8.94 27.72
CA ILE A 124 -1.88 10.35 27.45
C ILE A 124 -1.81 11.13 28.76
N GLY A 125 -0.73 11.88 28.95
CA GLY A 125 -0.47 12.66 30.15
C GLY A 125 0.39 11.96 31.21
N HIS A 126 0.68 10.68 31.05
CA HIS A 126 1.63 9.96 31.92
C HIS A 126 3.06 10.12 31.47
N ASN A 127 3.99 10.04 32.41
CA ASN A 127 5.42 10.15 32.16
C ASN A 127 6.07 8.78 31.97
N VAL A 128 7.23 8.76 31.32
CA VAL A 128 8.01 7.55 31.15
C VAL A 128 8.35 6.92 32.51
N GLY A 129 8.11 5.61 32.66
CA GLY A 129 8.34 4.84 33.87
C GLY A 129 7.22 4.94 34.91
N GLU A 130 6.15 5.65 34.62
CA GLU A 130 4.98 5.72 35.49
C GLU A 130 4.13 4.44 35.37
N THR A 131 3.61 3.96 36.50
CA THR A 131 2.71 2.80 36.55
C THR A 131 1.35 3.23 37.10
N PHE A 132 0.31 2.88 36.40
CA PHE A 132 -1.08 3.21 36.80
C PHE A 132 -2.01 2.05 36.47
N VAL A 133 -3.20 2.10 37.03
CA VAL A 133 -4.29 1.17 36.73
C VAL A 133 -5.35 1.91 35.95
N TRP A 134 -5.86 1.24 34.94
CA TRP A 134 -6.96 1.73 34.12
C TRP A 134 -8.03 0.65 34.03
N ASP A 135 -9.27 1.04 34.20
CA ASP A 135 -10.44 0.16 34.09
C ASP A 135 -11.14 0.46 32.76
N GLY A 136 -11.33 -0.54 31.94
CA GLY A 136 -11.97 -0.43 30.64
C GLY A 136 -12.97 -1.55 30.39
N LYS A 137 -13.68 -1.42 29.27
CA LYS A 137 -14.66 -2.42 28.85
C LYS A 137 -14.37 -2.84 27.40
N PHE A 138 -14.37 -4.13 27.17
CA PHE A 138 -14.33 -4.66 25.82
C PHE A 138 -15.64 -4.34 25.07
N PRO A 139 -15.58 -3.95 23.79
CA PRO A 139 -16.78 -3.79 22.97
C PRO A 139 -17.67 -5.05 22.97
N ASP A 140 -18.97 -4.86 22.86
CA ASP A 140 -19.91 -5.98 22.86
C ASP A 140 -19.78 -6.87 21.59
N ASP A 141 -19.20 -6.31 20.51
CA ASP A 141 -18.88 -6.98 19.23
C ASP A 141 -17.40 -7.35 19.10
N TYR A 142 -16.67 -7.43 20.22
CA TYR A 142 -15.26 -7.80 20.20
C TYR A 142 -15.05 -9.19 19.60
N GLN A 143 -13.95 -9.37 18.84
CA GLN A 143 -13.67 -10.60 18.08
C GLN A 143 -13.65 -11.87 18.95
N SER A 144 -13.13 -11.74 20.18
CA SER A 144 -13.18 -12.84 21.16
C SER A 144 -14.48 -12.77 21.92
N THR A 145 -15.37 -13.75 21.71
CA THR A 145 -16.65 -13.87 22.42
C THR A 145 -16.48 -14.03 23.92
N ASP A 146 -15.33 -14.53 24.36
CA ASP A 146 -15.02 -14.71 25.78
C ASP A 146 -14.66 -13.39 26.49
N LEU A 147 -14.29 -12.37 25.71
CA LEU A 147 -13.92 -11.04 26.22
C LEU A 147 -15.02 -10.00 25.93
N ALA A 148 -15.85 -10.21 24.91
CA ALA A 148 -16.86 -9.26 24.48
C ALA A 148 -17.76 -8.81 25.64
N GLY A 149 -17.90 -7.48 25.82
CA GLY A 149 -18.71 -6.85 26.84
C GLY A 149 -18.18 -6.96 28.27
N LYS A 150 -17.02 -7.57 28.50
CA LYS A 150 -16.43 -7.69 29.85
C LYS A 150 -15.66 -6.46 30.26
N GLU A 151 -15.64 -6.18 31.54
CA GLU A 151 -14.79 -5.18 32.17
C GLU A 151 -13.42 -5.80 32.51
N ALA A 152 -12.37 -5.02 32.27
CA ALA A 152 -11.00 -5.43 32.53
C ALA A 152 -10.18 -4.28 33.11
#